data_a9e93e4ef022e6ac03d82b0ceb8edefe
#
_entry.id   a9e93e4ef022e6ac03d82b0ceb8edefe
#
_cell.length_a   1.000
_cell.length_b   1.000
_cell.length_c   1.000
_cell.angle_alpha   90.00
_cell.angle_beta   90.00
_cell.angle_gamma   90.00
#
_symmetry.space_group_name_H-M   'P 1'
#
loop_
_entity.id
_entity.type
_entity.pdbx_description
1 polymer ?
#
loop_
_entity_poly.entity_id
_entity_poly.type
_entity_poly.pdbx_seq_one_letter_code
_entity_poly.pdbx_strand_id
1 'polypeptide(L)'
;MRAAVLTEVNKPLQILDLEQEPPKANEVRVQVKAAGVCMSDWHIMNGDWPMPLPMVLGHEAAGVVVENGPGVTAVKPGDHVIFSFRPHCGRCRYCSSGRTVLCVGHNDTSRWVMHAARRA
;
A
#
# COMPACT_ATOMS: atom_id res chain seq x y z
N MET A 1 -15.37 0.19 -2.22
CA MET A 1 -14.60 -0.42 -3.33
C MET A 1 -14.56 -1.93 -3.14
N ARG A 2 -14.51 -2.70 -4.24
CA ARG A 2 -14.39 -4.16 -4.16
C ARG A 2 -12.92 -4.57 -4.11
N ALA A 3 -12.55 -5.42 -3.14
CA ALA A 3 -11.18 -5.87 -2.94
C ALA A 3 -11.09 -7.36 -2.55
N ALA A 4 -9.95 -7.98 -2.87
CA ALA A 4 -9.59 -9.32 -2.39
C ALA A 4 -8.93 -9.18 -1.02
N VAL A 5 -9.55 -9.73 0.01
CA VAL A 5 -9.16 -9.56 1.41
C VAL A 5 -8.72 -10.88 2.01
N LEU A 6 -7.54 -10.90 2.62
CA LEU A 6 -7.10 -11.99 3.48
C LEU A 6 -7.71 -11.79 4.88
N THR A 7 -8.62 -12.68 5.26
CA THR A 7 -9.29 -12.64 6.57
C THR A 7 -8.66 -13.61 7.57
N GLU A 8 -8.04 -14.67 7.06
CA GLU A 8 -7.41 -15.72 7.86
C GLU A 8 -6.30 -16.38 7.03
N VAL A 9 -5.15 -16.70 7.65
CA VAL A 9 -4.06 -17.43 6.99
C VAL A 9 -4.52 -18.82 6.54
N ASN A 10 -3.92 -19.32 5.46
CA ASN A 10 -4.25 -20.61 4.85
C ASN A 10 -5.70 -20.74 4.37
N LYS A 11 -6.39 -19.63 4.15
CA LYS A 11 -7.73 -19.58 3.56
C LYS A 11 -7.72 -18.80 2.24
N PRO A 12 -8.64 -19.10 1.32
CA PRO A 12 -8.79 -18.30 0.11
C PRO A 12 -9.13 -16.85 0.42
N LEU A 13 -8.65 -15.94 -0.42
CA LEU A 13 -9.03 -14.53 -0.35
C LEU A 13 -10.54 -14.37 -0.56
N GLN A 14 -11.14 -13.49 0.21
CA GLN A 14 -12.56 -13.15 0.11
C GLN A 14 -12.73 -11.86 -0.69
N ILE A 15 -13.64 -11.85 -1.65
CA ILE A 15 -13.99 -10.61 -2.36
C ILE A 15 -15.03 -9.87 -1.53
N LEU A 16 -14.62 -8.74 -0.98
CA LEU A 16 -15.46 -7.93 -0.08
C LEU A 16 -15.63 -6.51 -0.63
N ASP A 17 -16.78 -5.93 -0.34
CA ASP A 17 -16.99 -4.50 -0.51
C ASP A 17 -16.47 -3.76 0.72
N LEU A 18 -15.57 -2.82 0.49
CA LEU A 18 -14.91 -2.04 1.53
C LEU A 18 -15.20 -0.56 1.35
N GLU A 19 -15.43 0.12 2.47
CA GLU A 19 -15.45 1.57 2.51
C GLU A 19 -14.02 2.11 2.50
N GLN A 20 -13.74 3.11 1.69
CA GLN A 20 -12.42 3.73 1.59
C GLN A 20 -12.47 5.13 2.21
N GLU A 21 -11.69 5.34 3.28
CA GLU A 21 -11.54 6.66 3.88
C GLU A 21 -10.89 7.64 2.88
N PRO A 22 -11.18 8.96 2.99
CA PRO A 22 -10.42 9.99 2.26
C PRO A 22 -8.93 9.91 2.58
N PRO A 23 -8.04 10.28 1.62
CA PRO A 23 -6.61 10.27 1.88
C PRO A 23 -6.23 11.27 2.97
N LYS A 24 -5.45 10.79 3.93
CA LYS A 24 -4.90 11.58 5.05
C LYS A 24 -3.71 12.43 4.58
N ALA A 25 -3.10 13.16 5.50
CA ALA A 25 -1.92 13.98 5.19
C ALA A 25 -0.79 13.13 4.59
N ASN A 26 -0.25 13.59 3.46
CA ASN A 26 0.77 12.92 2.64
C ASN A 26 0.34 11.58 2.01
N GLU A 27 -0.95 11.32 1.92
CA GLU A 27 -1.49 10.16 1.22
C GLU A 27 -2.13 10.57 -0.11
N VAL A 28 -2.20 9.62 -1.04
CA VAL A 28 -2.90 9.79 -2.32
C VAL A 28 -3.87 8.64 -2.52
N ARG A 29 -4.99 8.91 -3.16
CA ARG A 29 -5.89 7.88 -3.67
C ARG A 29 -5.57 7.62 -5.13
N VAL A 30 -5.35 6.36 -5.47
CA VAL A 30 -5.02 5.93 -6.83
C VAL A 30 -6.08 4.99 -7.34
N GLN A 31 -6.60 5.26 -8.53
CA GLN A 31 -7.40 4.30 -9.28
C GLN A 31 -6.47 3.28 -9.92
N VAL A 32 -6.38 2.09 -9.34
CA VAL A 32 -5.55 1.01 -9.85
C VAL A 32 -6.05 0.56 -11.23
N LYS A 33 -5.15 0.45 -12.18
CA LYS A 33 -5.40 -0.01 -13.56
C LYS A 33 -4.76 -1.38 -13.83
N ALA A 34 -3.67 -1.69 -13.15
CA ALA A 34 -3.00 -2.97 -13.21
C ALA A 34 -2.38 -3.29 -11.84
N ALA A 35 -2.39 -4.56 -11.48
CA ALA A 35 -1.75 -5.06 -10.26
C ALA A 35 -1.01 -6.35 -10.57
N GLY A 36 0.19 -6.51 -10.00
CA GLY A 36 0.95 -7.74 -10.01
C GLY A 36 0.64 -8.60 -8.78
N VAL A 37 1.11 -9.83 -8.82
CA VAL A 37 1.08 -10.78 -7.70
C VAL A 37 2.52 -11.20 -7.42
N CYS A 38 2.95 -11.04 -6.18
CA CYS A 38 4.30 -11.37 -5.73
C CYS A 38 4.30 -12.58 -4.80
N MET A 39 5.43 -13.29 -4.73
CA MET A 39 5.61 -14.36 -3.75
C MET A 39 5.48 -13.88 -2.30
N SER A 40 5.75 -12.61 -2.01
CA SER A 40 5.51 -12.04 -0.69
C SER A 40 4.04 -12.08 -0.26
N ASP A 41 3.11 -11.93 -1.21
CA ASP A 41 1.68 -12.07 -0.93
C ASP A 41 1.36 -13.51 -0.52
N TRP A 42 1.96 -14.48 -1.20
CA TRP A 42 1.85 -15.90 -0.87
C TRP A 42 2.39 -16.23 0.53
N HIS A 43 3.57 -15.69 0.90
CA HIS A 43 4.13 -15.88 2.24
C HIS A 43 3.23 -15.34 3.35
N ILE A 44 2.55 -14.21 3.11
CA ILE A 44 1.57 -13.68 4.06
C ILE A 44 0.33 -14.57 4.13
N MET A 45 -0.18 -15.03 2.97
CA MET A 45 -1.34 -15.93 2.91
C MET A 45 -1.11 -17.25 3.66
N ASN A 46 0.09 -17.80 3.60
CA ASN A 46 0.45 -19.03 4.30
C ASN A 46 0.82 -18.82 5.77
N GLY A 47 0.97 -17.57 6.23
CA GLY A 47 1.38 -17.26 7.59
C GLY A 47 2.89 -17.32 7.83
N ASP A 48 3.72 -17.47 6.78
CA ASP A 48 5.19 -17.42 6.89
C ASP A 48 5.66 -16.05 7.38
N TRP A 49 4.95 -15.01 6.99
CA TRP A 49 5.15 -13.64 7.45
C TRP A 49 3.91 -13.16 8.20
N PRO A 50 3.95 -13.19 9.55
CA PRO A 50 2.80 -12.77 10.36
C PRO A 50 2.47 -11.30 10.13
N MET A 51 1.23 -11.03 9.73
CA MET A 51 0.71 -9.68 9.52
C MET A 51 -0.64 -9.52 10.22
N PRO A 52 -0.99 -8.29 10.64
CA PRO A 52 -2.33 -8.04 11.17
C PRO A 52 -3.41 -8.33 10.12
N LEU A 53 -4.45 -9.09 10.52
CA LEU A 53 -5.59 -9.41 9.67
C LEU A 53 -6.88 -8.75 10.22
N PRO A 54 -7.88 -8.46 9.40
CA PRO A 54 -7.93 -8.67 7.94
C PRO A 54 -7.11 -7.63 7.17
N MET A 55 -6.57 -7.99 5.98
CA MET A 55 -5.84 -7.06 5.13
C MET A 55 -6.10 -7.28 3.64
N VAL A 56 -5.95 -6.22 2.85
CA VAL A 56 -5.86 -6.30 1.39
C VAL A 56 -4.40 -6.51 1.02
N LEU A 57 -4.12 -7.60 0.30
CA LEU A 57 -2.77 -7.89 -0.17
C LEU A 57 -2.44 -7.13 -1.46
N GLY A 58 -1.15 -7.05 -1.75
CA GLY A 58 -0.62 -6.47 -2.98
C GLY A 58 0.17 -5.19 -2.73
N HIS A 59 1.29 -5.07 -3.42
CA HIS A 59 2.21 -3.93 -3.36
C HIS A 59 2.76 -3.58 -4.75
N GLU A 60 2.37 -4.31 -5.77
CA GLU A 60 2.72 -4.10 -7.16
C GLU A 60 1.50 -3.56 -7.90
N ALA A 61 1.43 -2.26 -8.07
CA ALA A 61 0.31 -1.64 -8.77
C ALA A 61 0.75 -0.45 -9.64
N ALA A 62 0.00 -0.23 -10.70
CA ALA A 62 0.05 0.97 -11.53
C ALA A 62 -1.35 1.55 -11.65
N GLY A 63 -1.45 2.87 -11.68
CA GLY A 63 -2.74 3.52 -11.75
C GLY A 63 -2.66 5.03 -11.98
N VAL A 64 -3.80 5.68 -11.80
CA VAL A 64 -3.95 7.12 -11.96
C VAL A 64 -4.35 7.74 -10.63
N VAL A 65 -3.65 8.78 -10.22
CA VAL A 65 -4.00 9.55 -9.02
C VAL A 65 -5.37 10.19 -9.22
N VAL A 66 -6.29 10.00 -8.27
CA VAL A 66 -7.63 10.60 -8.33
C VAL A 66 -7.86 11.64 -7.23
N GLU A 67 -7.12 11.55 -6.13
CA GLU A 67 -7.28 12.48 -5.01
C GLU A 67 -5.97 12.57 -4.22
N ASN A 68 -5.63 13.77 -3.76
CA ASN A 68 -4.49 14.04 -2.87
C ASN A 68 -4.97 14.43 -1.50
N GLY A 69 -4.37 13.85 -0.47
CA GLY A 69 -4.45 14.33 0.90
C GLY A 69 -3.62 15.61 1.11
N PRO A 70 -3.81 16.28 2.24
CA PRO A 70 -3.06 17.48 2.58
C PRO A 70 -1.54 17.26 2.55
N GLY A 71 -0.79 18.25 2.04
CA GLY A 71 0.69 18.22 1.99
C GLY A 71 1.30 17.44 0.83
N VAL A 72 0.52 16.80 -0.02
CA VAL A 72 1.03 16.12 -1.22
C VAL A 72 1.32 17.15 -2.31
N THR A 73 2.59 17.26 -2.73
CA THR A 73 3.05 18.18 -3.77
C THR A 73 3.77 17.48 -4.92
N ALA A 74 4.18 16.21 -4.73
CA ALA A 74 4.97 15.47 -5.72
C ALA A 74 4.15 14.94 -6.89
N VAL A 75 2.85 14.78 -6.71
CA VAL A 75 1.91 14.29 -7.72
C VAL A 75 0.59 15.04 -7.62
N LYS A 76 -0.22 15.00 -8.68
CA LYS A 76 -1.56 15.62 -8.75
C LYS A 76 -2.57 14.65 -9.36
N PRO A 77 -3.87 14.88 -9.16
CA PRO A 77 -4.91 14.12 -9.85
C PRO A 77 -4.69 14.11 -11.37
N GLY A 78 -4.80 12.94 -11.98
CA GLY A 78 -4.52 12.67 -13.39
C GLY A 78 -3.11 12.13 -13.65
N ASP A 79 -2.18 12.22 -12.73
CA ASP A 79 -0.84 11.67 -12.92
C ASP A 79 -0.86 10.14 -12.91
N HIS A 80 -0.09 9.53 -13.82
CA HIS A 80 0.13 8.09 -13.86
C HIS A 80 1.26 7.72 -12.91
N VAL A 81 1.03 6.74 -12.06
CA VAL A 81 1.95 6.34 -11.01
C VAL A 81 2.12 4.82 -10.95
N ILE A 82 3.28 4.40 -10.47
CA ILE A 82 3.55 3.03 -10.07
C ILE A 82 3.86 3.02 -8.56
N PHE A 83 3.52 1.92 -7.88
CA PHE A 83 3.78 1.77 -6.45
C PHE A 83 5.20 1.28 -6.22
N SER A 84 5.83 1.81 -5.18
CA SER A 84 7.12 1.31 -4.71
C SER A 84 6.90 0.41 -3.50
N PHE A 85 7.47 -0.80 -3.55
CA PHE A 85 7.45 -1.73 -2.42
C PHE A 85 8.15 -1.14 -1.18
N ARG A 86 9.20 -0.33 -1.38
CA ARG A 86 9.96 0.27 -0.29
C ARG A 86 9.67 1.75 -0.16
N PRO A 87 8.84 2.15 0.82
CA PRO A 87 8.67 3.56 1.12
C PRO A 87 10.00 4.16 1.61
N HIS A 88 10.22 5.44 1.33
CA HIS A 88 11.41 6.14 1.77
C HIS A 88 11.05 7.51 2.35
N CYS A 89 11.79 7.95 3.37
CA CYS A 89 11.46 9.18 4.10
C CYS A 89 12.00 10.46 3.43
N GLY A 90 12.86 10.35 2.43
CA GLY A 90 13.48 11.48 1.72
C GLY A 90 14.58 12.24 2.46
N ARG A 91 14.72 12.06 3.79
CA ARG A 91 15.57 12.91 4.65
C ARG A 91 16.67 12.19 5.45
N CYS A 92 16.68 10.87 5.53
CA CYS A 92 17.74 10.16 6.23
C CYS A 92 19.02 10.11 5.39
N ARG A 93 20.14 9.77 6.02
CA ARG A 93 21.47 9.68 5.36
C ARG A 93 21.48 8.85 4.07
N TYR A 94 20.67 7.80 4.02
CA TYR A 94 20.56 6.94 2.83
C TYR A 94 19.75 7.60 1.73
N CYS A 95 18.63 8.23 2.08
CA CYS A 95 17.80 8.94 1.10
C CYS A 95 18.57 10.12 0.49
N SER A 96 19.25 10.93 1.32
CA SER A 96 20.02 12.08 0.83
C SER A 96 21.25 11.69 0.00
N SER A 97 21.73 10.45 0.11
CA SER A 97 22.82 9.91 -0.72
C SER A 97 22.31 9.10 -1.93
N GLY A 98 21.01 9.14 -2.24
CA GLY A 98 20.39 8.41 -3.36
C GLY A 98 20.18 6.92 -3.12
N ARG A 99 20.47 6.40 -1.92
CA ARG A 99 20.32 4.99 -1.55
C ARG A 99 18.99 4.74 -0.85
N THR A 100 17.89 5.12 -1.49
CA THR A 100 16.54 5.10 -0.89
C THR A 100 16.08 3.72 -0.43
N VAL A 101 16.55 2.65 -1.07
CA VAL A 101 16.28 1.25 -0.69
C VAL A 101 16.78 0.90 0.73
N LEU A 102 17.80 1.62 1.22
CA LEU A 102 18.34 1.47 2.57
C LEU A 102 17.73 2.44 3.59
N CYS A 103 16.62 3.08 3.25
CA CYS A 103 15.95 4.01 4.13
C CYS A 103 15.67 3.41 5.51
N VAL A 104 16.16 4.07 6.57
CA VAL A 104 15.91 3.65 7.97
C VAL A 104 14.58 4.18 8.52
N GLY A 105 13.95 5.13 7.84
CA GLY A 105 12.65 5.68 8.22
C GLY A 105 11.44 4.83 7.81
N HIS A 106 11.66 3.68 7.16
CA HIS A 106 10.60 2.75 6.76
C HIS A 106 10.28 1.67 7.81
N ASN A 107 11.04 1.62 8.91
CA ASN A 107 10.83 0.61 9.97
C ASN A 107 9.53 0.81 10.78
N ASP A 108 8.79 1.86 10.48
CA ASP A 108 7.43 2.02 10.98
C ASP A 108 6.50 1.12 10.15
N THR A 109 6.26 -0.08 10.65
CA THR A 109 5.37 -1.08 10.00
C THR A 109 3.93 -0.58 9.86
N SER A 110 3.53 0.46 10.56
CA SER A 110 2.21 1.09 10.41
C SER A 110 1.99 1.68 9.01
N ARG A 111 3.06 1.94 8.26
CA ARG A 111 3.02 2.44 6.87
C ARG A 111 2.83 1.35 5.80
N TRP A 112 2.96 0.08 6.18
CA TRP A 112 2.75 -1.06 5.28
C TRP A 112 1.28 -1.50 5.23
N VAL A 113 0.51 -1.09 6.20
CA VAL A 113 -0.92 -1.39 6.24
C VAL A 113 -1.59 -0.35 5.34
N MET A 114 -1.98 -0.75 4.14
CA MET A 114 -3.11 -0.08 3.50
C MET A 114 -4.26 -0.25 4.49
N HIS A 115 -4.63 0.86 5.16
CA HIS A 115 -5.62 0.83 6.21
C HIS A 115 -6.82 0.05 5.71
N ALA A 116 -7.09 -1.10 6.35
CA ALA A 116 -8.20 -1.95 6.00
C ALA A 116 -9.46 -1.07 6.09
N ALA A 117 -10.04 -0.80 4.94
CA ALA A 117 -11.31 -0.14 4.87
C ALA A 117 -12.29 -0.94 5.75
N ARG A 118 -13.03 -0.26 6.60
CA ARG A 118 -14.05 -0.90 7.44
C ARG A 118 -15.08 -1.57 6.51
N ARG A 119 -15.64 -2.70 6.95
CA ARG A 119 -16.79 -3.28 6.25
C ARG A 119 -17.90 -2.23 6.24
N ALA A 120 -18.48 -1.99 5.07
CA ALA A 120 -19.73 -1.25 4.93
C ALA A 120 -20.88 -2.04 5.54
#